data_a848ed765f4a3fb70ac38d4aa3168cb7
#
_entry.id   a848ed765f4a3fb70ac38d4aa3168cb7
#
_cell.length_a   1.000
_cell.length_b   1.000
_cell.length_c   1.000
_cell.angle_alpha   90.00
_cell.angle_beta   90.00
_cell.angle_gamma   90.00
#
_symmetry.space_group_name_H-M   'P 1'
#
loop_
_entity.id
_entity.type
_entity.pdbx_description
1 polymer ?
#
loop_
_entity_poly.entity_id
_entity_poly.type
_entity_poly.pdbx_seq_one_letter_code
_entity_poly.pdbx_strand_id
1 'polypeptide(L)'
;MLRLVELEKRFGSLLAVQSANLEILPGRVHAVVGENGAGKSTLLKMAAGILEPDKGEVRIDRQRMTPHTAAEAIRRGIGMVQQHFALIEPFTALENVVLGVEPTKNGVLDLATARTKVEAIAKDLGTTLPLDAKVESLGVGDRQRLEIARALYRDARVLILDEPTAVLTHDEAAALYKTLRKLAAGGRAVVVVTHKLGEVVDFADEVTVLRRGKIMMASRELRKGPGRDDELREITEAIMGGGVQDLVRRDARQLGGTTIVMSDVHYGRALRGLSFEVKAGEIVGVAGVEGNGQRELVLVLSGLAKPEHGRVAVV
;
A
#
# COMPACT_ATOMS: atom_id res chain seq x y z
N MET A 1 8.49 16.87 11.85
CA MET A 1 8.06 17.45 10.58
C MET A 1 9.04 17.02 9.50
N LEU A 2 8.55 16.44 8.40
CA LEU A 2 9.36 16.02 7.24
C LEU A 2 9.08 16.98 6.08
N ARG A 3 10.14 17.48 5.44
CA ARG A 3 10.05 18.30 4.22
C ARG A 3 10.92 17.72 3.11
N LEU A 4 10.35 17.62 1.94
CA LEU A 4 11.01 17.33 0.68
C LEU A 4 11.13 18.64 -0.07
N VAL A 5 12.36 19.02 -0.46
CA VAL A 5 12.64 20.31 -1.08
C VAL A 5 13.27 20.09 -2.44
N GLU A 6 12.53 20.46 -3.49
CA GLU A 6 12.96 20.40 -4.89
C GLU A 6 13.57 19.05 -5.31
N LEU A 7 13.00 17.95 -4.82
CA LEU A 7 13.54 16.63 -5.11
C LEU A 7 13.39 16.28 -6.60
N GLU A 8 14.50 15.88 -7.19
CA GLU A 8 14.55 15.30 -8.54
C GLU A 8 15.14 13.90 -8.50
N LYS A 9 14.63 13.00 -9.35
CA LYS A 9 15.21 11.69 -9.59
C LYS A 9 15.04 11.26 -11.03
N ARG A 10 16.14 10.84 -11.63
CA ARG A 10 16.20 10.34 -13.00
C ARG A 10 16.69 8.89 -13.04
N PHE A 11 16.12 8.11 -13.90
CA PHE A 11 16.57 6.75 -14.23
C PHE A 11 16.80 6.68 -15.75
N GLY A 12 18.06 6.74 -16.16
CA GLY A 12 18.40 6.88 -17.57
C GLY A 12 17.76 8.13 -18.19
N SER A 13 16.93 7.96 -19.21
CA SER A 13 16.18 9.06 -19.85
C SER A 13 14.91 9.45 -19.11
N LEU A 14 14.41 8.61 -18.21
CA LEU A 14 13.16 8.85 -17.48
C LEU A 14 13.40 9.78 -16.29
N LEU A 15 12.75 10.95 -16.27
CA LEU A 15 12.68 11.83 -15.11
C LEU A 15 11.48 11.38 -14.25
N ALA A 16 11.76 10.55 -13.26
CA ALA A 16 10.72 9.91 -12.42
C ALA A 16 10.10 10.84 -11.38
N VAL A 17 10.87 11.83 -10.89
CA VAL A 17 10.40 12.89 -9.97
C VAL A 17 11.02 14.20 -10.42
N GLN A 18 10.20 15.26 -10.50
CA GLN A 18 10.58 16.56 -11.05
C GLN A 18 10.31 17.65 -10.01
N SER A 19 11.38 18.22 -9.42
CA SER A 19 11.31 19.37 -8.49
C SER A 19 10.17 19.26 -7.46
N ALA A 20 10.05 18.08 -6.83
CA ALA A 20 8.95 17.81 -5.92
C ALA A 20 9.17 18.51 -4.57
N ASN A 21 8.18 19.29 -4.16
CA ASN A 21 8.10 19.93 -2.85
C ASN A 21 6.93 19.37 -2.08
N LEU A 22 7.19 18.82 -0.89
CA LEU A 22 6.15 18.23 -0.04
C LEU A 22 6.48 18.46 1.43
N GLU A 23 5.48 18.87 2.18
CA GLU A 23 5.57 18.99 3.64
C GLU A 23 4.62 17.99 4.30
N ILE A 24 5.12 17.26 5.28
CA ILE A 24 4.37 16.26 6.03
C ILE A 24 4.38 16.65 7.51
N LEU A 25 3.19 16.90 8.01
CA LEU A 25 2.96 17.41 9.36
C LEU A 25 2.66 16.28 10.35
N PRO A 26 3.10 16.39 11.59
CA PRO A 26 2.69 15.47 12.66
C PRO A 26 1.19 15.62 12.96
N GLY A 27 0.59 14.56 13.49
CA GLY A 27 -0.80 14.57 13.89
C GLY A 27 -1.79 14.33 12.76
N ARG A 28 -1.33 14.06 11.54
CA ARG A 28 -2.16 13.90 10.34
C ARG A 28 -1.83 12.62 9.58
N VAL A 29 -2.84 12.09 8.89
CA VAL A 29 -2.70 11.07 7.85
C VAL A 29 -2.67 11.77 6.50
N HIS A 30 -1.53 11.73 5.83
CA HIS A 30 -1.29 12.35 4.54
C HIS A 30 -1.30 11.28 3.43
N ALA A 31 -2.22 11.37 2.50
CA ALA A 31 -2.27 10.49 1.34
C ALA A 31 -1.44 11.03 0.17
N VAL A 32 -0.64 10.16 -0.45
CA VAL A 32 0.06 10.46 -1.71
C VAL A 32 -0.53 9.58 -2.79
N VAL A 33 -1.23 10.19 -3.74
CA VAL A 33 -1.98 9.49 -4.79
C VAL A 33 -1.50 9.82 -6.19
N GLY A 34 -1.88 9.01 -7.17
CA GLY A 34 -1.53 9.16 -8.57
C GLY A 34 -1.56 7.81 -9.29
N GLU A 35 -1.48 7.84 -10.62
CA GLU A 35 -1.42 6.63 -11.45
C GLU A 35 -0.18 5.77 -11.16
N ASN A 36 -0.21 4.51 -11.61
CA ASN A 36 0.97 3.66 -11.59
C ASN A 36 2.07 4.30 -12.47
N GLY A 37 3.31 4.32 -11.93
CA GLY A 37 4.42 5.01 -12.60
C GLY A 37 4.46 6.53 -12.41
N ALA A 38 3.55 7.14 -11.64
CA ALA A 38 3.55 8.59 -11.39
C ALA A 38 4.76 9.11 -10.59
N GLY A 39 5.57 8.22 -9.98
CA GLY A 39 6.73 8.58 -9.18
C GLY A 39 6.53 8.51 -7.66
N LYS A 40 5.36 8.05 -7.17
CA LYS A 40 5.00 8.00 -5.75
C LYS A 40 6.02 7.24 -4.89
N SER A 41 6.25 5.96 -5.20
CA SER A 41 7.21 5.12 -4.45
C SER A 41 8.64 5.65 -4.57
N THR A 42 9.02 6.24 -5.72
CA THR A 42 10.32 6.89 -5.90
C THR A 42 10.48 8.07 -4.95
N LEU A 43 9.47 8.95 -4.86
CA LEU A 43 9.46 10.11 -3.96
C LEU A 43 9.61 9.66 -2.50
N LEU A 44 8.86 8.63 -2.08
CA LEU A 44 8.89 8.18 -0.69
C LEU A 44 10.14 7.36 -0.35
N LYS A 45 10.72 6.62 -1.31
CA LYS A 45 12.04 5.98 -1.13
C LYS A 45 13.14 7.03 -0.95
N MET A 46 13.06 8.18 -1.61
CA MET A 46 13.95 9.31 -1.33
C MET A 46 13.70 9.88 0.06
N ALA A 47 12.45 10.08 0.46
CA ALA A 47 12.11 10.55 1.80
C ALA A 47 12.64 9.64 2.91
N ALA A 48 12.64 8.31 2.69
CA ALA A 48 13.13 7.29 3.61
C ALA A 48 14.65 7.02 3.51
N GLY A 49 15.39 7.78 2.69
CA GLY A 49 16.84 7.60 2.51
C GLY A 49 17.25 6.30 1.81
N ILE A 50 16.29 5.56 1.23
CA ILE A 50 16.55 4.31 0.50
C ILE A 50 17.10 4.63 -0.90
N LEU A 51 16.68 5.76 -1.45
CA LEU A 51 17.10 6.24 -2.76
C LEU A 51 17.65 7.65 -2.61
N GLU A 52 18.85 7.89 -3.11
CA GLU A 52 19.45 9.22 -3.11
C GLU A 52 18.83 10.08 -4.23
N PRO A 53 18.37 11.32 -3.93
CA PRO A 53 17.92 12.25 -4.95
C PRO A 53 19.10 12.76 -5.79
N ASP A 54 18.85 13.04 -7.07
CA ASP A 54 19.85 13.66 -7.95
C ASP A 54 19.96 15.16 -7.70
N LYS A 55 18.85 15.80 -7.27
CA LYS A 55 18.81 17.19 -6.80
C LYS A 55 17.82 17.35 -5.64
N GLY A 56 17.95 18.47 -4.93
CA GLY A 56 17.13 18.80 -3.80
C GLY A 56 17.63 18.15 -2.50
N GLU A 57 16.79 18.19 -1.47
CA GLU A 57 17.14 17.65 -0.17
C GLU A 57 15.94 17.24 0.65
N VAL A 58 16.14 16.28 1.56
CA VAL A 58 15.19 15.88 2.57
C VAL A 58 15.56 16.55 3.89
N ARG A 59 14.60 17.21 4.53
CA ARG A 59 14.76 17.83 5.84
C ARG A 59 13.85 17.20 6.88
N ILE A 60 14.41 16.95 8.05
CA ILE A 60 13.67 16.47 9.22
C ILE A 60 13.88 17.48 10.33
N ASP A 61 12.80 17.99 10.92
CA ASP A 61 12.83 19.05 11.93
C ASP A 61 13.71 20.25 11.52
N ARG A 62 13.57 20.68 10.25
CA ARG A 62 14.33 21.77 9.59
C ARG A 62 15.81 21.45 9.31
N GLN A 63 16.32 20.29 9.70
CA GLN A 63 17.70 19.89 9.45
C GLN A 63 17.79 18.98 8.22
N ARG A 64 18.71 19.27 7.32
CA ARG A 64 19.00 18.41 6.16
C ARG A 64 19.42 17.01 6.62
N MET A 65 18.91 15.99 5.98
CA MET A 65 19.33 14.60 6.22
C MET A 65 20.68 14.35 5.55
N THR A 66 21.71 14.24 6.35
CA THR A 66 23.09 14.00 5.90
C THR A 66 23.78 13.02 6.88
N PRO A 67 24.34 11.91 6.40
CA PRO A 67 24.28 11.43 5.01
C PRO A 67 22.86 11.02 4.60
N HIS A 68 22.58 11.01 3.29
CA HIS A 68 21.27 10.59 2.76
C HIS A 68 21.23 9.05 2.67
N THR A 69 20.90 8.40 3.77
CA THR A 69 20.86 6.93 3.90
C THR A 69 19.65 6.48 4.71
N ALA A 70 19.21 5.24 4.46
CA ALA A 70 18.12 4.63 5.25
C ALA A 70 18.45 4.55 6.75
N ALA A 71 19.71 4.28 7.11
CA ALA A 71 20.15 4.25 8.51
C ALA A 71 19.97 5.62 9.17
N GLU A 72 20.35 6.70 8.50
CA GLU A 72 20.15 8.06 9.01
C GLU A 72 18.68 8.45 9.10
N ALA A 73 17.87 8.06 8.10
CA ALA A 73 16.43 8.26 8.12
C ALA A 73 15.78 7.57 9.34
N ILE A 74 16.12 6.30 9.58
CA ILE A 74 15.66 5.53 10.76
C ILE A 74 16.10 6.22 12.05
N ARG A 75 17.38 6.62 12.17
CA ARG A 75 17.90 7.31 13.35
C ARG A 75 17.15 8.62 13.63
N ARG A 76 16.67 9.30 12.60
CA ARG A 76 15.85 10.52 12.71
C ARG A 76 14.37 10.25 12.87
N GLY A 77 13.98 8.99 13.01
CA GLY A 77 12.60 8.58 13.26
C GLY A 77 11.73 8.51 12.01
N ILE A 78 12.28 8.20 10.84
CA ILE A 78 11.50 7.81 9.67
C ILE A 78 11.44 6.29 9.60
N GLY A 79 10.24 5.71 9.62
CA GLY A 79 9.97 4.31 9.34
C GLY A 79 9.23 4.15 8.00
N MET A 80 9.64 3.19 7.19
CA MET A 80 8.95 2.86 5.94
C MET A 80 8.52 1.40 5.94
N VAL A 81 7.23 1.19 5.67
CA VAL A 81 6.61 -0.10 5.37
C VAL A 81 6.44 -0.18 3.86
N GLN A 82 7.10 -1.14 3.24
CA GLN A 82 7.10 -1.30 1.78
C GLN A 82 5.91 -2.15 1.33
N GLN A 83 5.56 -2.06 0.05
CA GLN A 83 4.50 -2.85 -0.59
C GLN A 83 4.75 -4.38 -0.46
N HIS A 84 6.00 -4.81 -0.57
CA HIS A 84 6.41 -6.18 -0.28
C HIS A 84 7.07 -6.23 1.08
N PHE A 85 6.63 -7.14 1.92
CA PHE A 85 7.16 -7.27 3.28
C PHE A 85 8.66 -7.55 3.27
N ALA A 86 9.40 -6.74 4.03
CA ALA A 86 10.83 -6.93 4.24
C ALA A 86 11.09 -7.75 5.51
N LEU A 87 10.31 -8.83 5.69
CA LEU A 87 10.40 -9.74 6.82
C LEU A 87 11.21 -10.99 6.45
N ILE A 88 11.95 -11.53 7.41
CA ILE A 88 12.71 -12.77 7.27
C ILE A 88 11.79 -13.92 7.68
N GLU A 89 11.31 -14.69 6.72
CA GLU A 89 10.29 -15.72 6.91
C GLU A 89 10.65 -16.81 7.94
N PRO A 90 11.90 -17.36 7.99
CA PRO A 90 12.29 -18.35 8.99
C PRO A 90 12.39 -17.83 10.43
N PHE A 91 12.45 -16.49 10.61
CA PHE A 91 12.56 -15.87 11.92
C PHE A 91 11.19 -15.75 12.58
N THR A 92 11.17 -15.72 13.90
CA THR A 92 9.97 -15.40 14.67
C THR A 92 9.56 -13.93 14.47
N ALA A 93 8.32 -13.61 14.79
CA ALA A 93 7.82 -12.24 14.75
C ALA A 93 8.66 -11.32 15.66
N LEU A 94 9.03 -11.78 16.87
CA LEU A 94 9.86 -11.02 17.79
C LEU A 94 11.24 -10.72 17.20
N GLU A 95 11.93 -11.76 16.68
CA GLU A 95 13.25 -11.61 16.06
C GLU A 95 13.22 -10.61 14.89
N ASN A 96 12.17 -10.63 14.07
CA ASN A 96 12.01 -9.68 12.97
C ASN A 96 11.87 -8.24 13.45
N VAL A 97 11.18 -7.99 14.55
CA VAL A 97 11.01 -6.63 15.09
C VAL A 97 12.32 -6.07 15.61
N VAL A 98 13.09 -6.87 16.34
CA VAL A 98 14.31 -6.41 17.02
C VAL A 98 15.55 -6.44 16.15
N LEU A 99 15.52 -7.13 15.01
CA LEU A 99 16.67 -7.32 14.12
C LEU A 99 17.41 -6.01 13.82
N GLY A 100 18.70 -5.97 14.15
CA GLY A 100 19.59 -4.81 13.96
C GLY A 100 19.45 -3.70 15.02
N VAL A 101 18.61 -3.90 16.05
CA VAL A 101 18.46 -3.03 17.23
C VAL A 101 18.17 -3.87 18.48
N GLU A 102 18.77 -5.03 18.53
CA GLU A 102 18.58 -6.00 19.60
C GLU A 102 19.03 -5.42 20.97
N PRO A 103 18.16 -5.45 21.98
CA PRO A 103 18.57 -5.03 23.30
C PRO A 103 19.53 -6.05 23.91
N THR A 104 20.56 -5.55 24.57
CA THR A 104 21.54 -6.40 25.26
C THR A 104 21.65 -6.03 26.74
N LYS A 105 21.81 -7.04 27.58
CA LYS A 105 22.09 -6.87 29.01
C LYS A 105 23.36 -7.62 29.32
N ASN A 106 24.38 -6.90 29.81
CA ASN A 106 25.72 -7.48 30.07
C ASN A 106 26.34 -8.19 28.86
N GLY A 107 26.10 -7.70 27.63
CA GLY A 107 26.62 -8.29 26.40
C GLY A 107 25.83 -9.52 25.89
N VAL A 108 24.74 -9.90 26.55
CA VAL A 108 23.85 -10.99 26.15
C VAL A 108 22.54 -10.41 25.63
N LEU A 109 21.97 -11.03 24.60
CA LEU A 109 20.69 -10.65 23.99
C LEU A 109 19.55 -10.72 25.04
N ASP A 110 18.81 -9.61 25.21
CA ASP A 110 17.69 -9.49 26.15
C ASP A 110 16.34 -9.48 25.42
N LEU A 111 15.91 -10.66 24.98
CA LEU A 111 14.60 -10.80 24.32
C LEU A 111 13.40 -10.56 25.25
N ALA A 112 13.57 -10.67 26.57
CA ALA A 112 12.49 -10.42 27.53
C ALA A 112 12.11 -8.93 27.55
N THR A 113 13.10 -8.04 27.61
CA THR A 113 12.88 -6.60 27.49
C THR A 113 12.29 -6.22 26.12
N ALA A 114 12.81 -6.84 25.05
CA ALA A 114 12.27 -6.64 23.71
C ALA A 114 10.79 -7.02 23.62
N ARG A 115 10.43 -8.19 24.12
CA ARG A 115 9.05 -8.71 24.15
C ARG A 115 8.10 -7.72 24.81
N THR A 116 8.44 -7.27 26.02
CA THR A 116 7.64 -6.30 26.78
C THR A 116 7.37 -5.02 25.97
N LYS A 117 8.41 -4.48 25.29
CA LYS A 117 8.26 -3.29 24.45
C LYS A 117 7.37 -3.58 23.23
N VAL A 118 7.52 -4.73 22.57
CA VAL A 118 6.72 -5.09 21.40
C VAL A 118 5.26 -5.35 21.77
N GLU A 119 4.99 -5.99 22.90
CA GLU A 119 3.63 -6.20 23.42
C GLU A 119 2.93 -4.88 23.74
N ALA A 120 3.65 -3.93 24.33
CA ALA A 120 3.12 -2.57 24.55
C ALA A 120 2.76 -1.88 23.23
N ILE A 121 3.62 -1.98 22.20
CA ILE A 121 3.34 -1.45 20.87
C ILE A 121 2.12 -2.15 20.25
N ALA A 122 2.03 -3.47 20.33
CA ALA A 122 0.88 -4.23 19.81
C ALA A 122 -0.43 -3.80 20.49
N LYS A 123 -0.43 -3.59 21.81
CA LYS A 123 -1.56 -3.05 22.55
C LYS A 123 -1.96 -1.64 22.08
N ASP A 124 -0.99 -0.78 21.82
CA ASP A 124 -1.23 0.56 21.25
C ASP A 124 -1.83 0.51 19.85
N LEU A 125 -1.43 -0.49 19.04
CA LEU A 125 -2.02 -0.78 17.74
C LEU A 125 -3.42 -1.40 17.85
N GLY A 126 -3.88 -1.78 19.07
CA GLY A 126 -5.17 -2.42 19.29
C GLY A 126 -5.22 -3.88 18.81
N THR A 127 -4.09 -4.57 18.83
CA THR A 127 -3.94 -5.95 18.37
C THR A 127 -3.04 -6.78 19.29
N THR A 128 -3.02 -8.08 19.08
CA THR A 128 -2.02 -9.00 19.63
C THR A 128 -1.18 -9.54 18.50
N LEU A 129 0.13 -9.64 18.70
CA LEU A 129 1.06 -10.22 17.73
C LEU A 129 1.55 -11.58 18.24
N PRO A 130 1.52 -12.64 17.40
CA PRO A 130 2.03 -13.96 17.79
C PRO A 130 3.56 -13.99 17.75
N LEU A 131 4.19 -13.41 18.76
CA LEU A 131 5.62 -13.08 18.79
C LEU A 131 6.56 -14.31 18.64
N ASP A 132 6.08 -15.49 19.03
CA ASP A 132 6.84 -16.74 18.93
C ASP A 132 6.61 -17.49 17.61
N ALA A 133 5.61 -17.07 16.84
CA ALA A 133 5.33 -17.68 15.55
C ALA A 133 6.35 -17.24 14.51
N LYS A 134 6.77 -18.15 13.64
CA LYS A 134 7.58 -17.83 12.47
C LYS A 134 6.76 -17.00 11.48
N VAL A 135 7.42 -16.04 10.83
CA VAL A 135 6.75 -15.13 9.88
C VAL A 135 6.13 -15.89 8.71
N GLU A 136 6.74 -17.00 8.27
CA GLU A 136 6.17 -17.85 7.20
C GLU A 136 4.76 -18.36 7.50
N SER A 137 4.41 -18.56 8.79
CA SER A 137 3.09 -19.02 9.23
C SER A 137 2.06 -17.90 9.44
N LEU A 138 2.49 -16.62 9.36
CA LEU A 138 1.62 -15.48 9.61
C LEU A 138 0.77 -15.13 8.38
N GLY A 139 -0.49 -14.80 8.63
CA GLY A 139 -1.36 -14.20 7.64
C GLY A 139 -0.88 -12.80 7.20
N VAL A 140 -1.38 -12.34 6.06
CA VAL A 140 -0.98 -11.03 5.47
C VAL A 140 -1.23 -9.87 6.44
N GLY A 141 -2.39 -9.86 7.11
CA GLY A 141 -2.73 -8.81 8.08
C GLY A 141 -1.77 -8.77 9.28
N ASP A 142 -1.30 -9.92 9.77
CA ASP A 142 -0.33 -9.97 10.87
C ASP A 142 1.06 -9.55 10.42
N ARG A 143 1.49 -9.94 9.21
CA ARG A 143 2.74 -9.46 8.60
C ARG A 143 2.74 -7.95 8.45
N GLN A 144 1.61 -7.35 8.04
CA GLN A 144 1.45 -5.90 7.94
C GLN A 144 1.59 -5.21 9.31
N ARG A 145 0.91 -5.74 10.34
CA ARG A 145 1.01 -5.21 11.71
C ARG A 145 2.42 -5.35 12.27
N LEU A 146 3.11 -6.44 11.94
CA LEU A 146 4.48 -6.70 12.34
C LEU A 146 5.46 -5.68 11.75
N GLU A 147 5.32 -5.33 10.47
CA GLU A 147 6.11 -4.28 9.82
C GLU A 147 5.90 -2.91 10.49
N ILE A 148 4.66 -2.57 10.83
CA ILE A 148 4.34 -1.34 11.55
C ILE A 148 4.96 -1.40 12.95
N ALA A 149 4.82 -2.51 13.67
CA ALA A 149 5.41 -2.68 14.99
C ALA A 149 6.95 -2.57 14.95
N ARG A 150 7.60 -3.12 13.91
CA ARG A 150 9.04 -2.97 13.69
C ARG A 150 9.46 -1.51 13.52
N ALA A 151 8.72 -0.74 12.74
CA ALA A 151 8.98 0.69 12.58
C ALA A 151 8.79 1.46 13.90
N LEU A 152 7.74 1.16 14.65
CA LEU A 152 7.45 1.79 15.95
C LEU A 152 8.45 1.39 17.03
N TYR A 153 8.95 0.15 17.02
CA TYR A 153 10.00 -0.32 17.93
C TYR A 153 11.29 0.50 17.81
N ARG A 154 11.55 1.01 16.60
CA ARG A 154 12.65 1.94 16.27
C ARG A 154 12.28 3.41 16.45
N ASP A 155 11.21 3.69 17.21
CA ASP A 155 10.74 5.03 17.56
C ASP A 155 10.39 5.92 16.36
N ALA A 156 9.79 5.34 15.30
CA ALA A 156 9.36 6.08 14.14
C ALA A 156 8.35 7.19 14.51
N ARG A 157 8.70 8.43 14.18
CA ARG A 157 7.86 9.63 14.31
C ARG A 157 7.14 9.96 13.00
N VAL A 158 7.74 9.57 11.88
CA VAL A 158 7.16 9.60 10.54
C VAL A 158 7.02 8.17 10.06
N LEU A 159 5.81 7.72 9.79
CA LEU A 159 5.51 6.39 9.28
C LEU A 159 5.05 6.49 7.83
N ILE A 160 5.81 5.92 6.91
CA ILE A 160 5.51 5.88 5.48
C ILE A 160 5.04 4.47 5.14
N LEU A 161 3.86 4.34 4.52
CA LEU A 161 3.30 3.07 4.07
C LEU A 161 3.05 3.11 2.55
N ASP A 162 3.69 2.20 1.83
CA ASP A 162 3.54 2.08 0.37
C ASP A 162 2.51 1.00 0.03
N GLU A 163 1.35 1.40 -0.47
CA GLU A 163 0.18 0.57 -0.81
C GLU A 163 -0.23 -0.44 0.29
N PRO A 164 -0.46 0.01 1.54
CA PRO A 164 -0.61 -0.91 2.67
C PRO A 164 -1.89 -1.76 2.63
N THR A 165 -2.85 -1.42 1.77
CA THR A 165 -4.15 -2.12 1.66
C THR A 165 -4.28 -2.94 0.38
N ALA A 166 -3.20 -3.11 -0.40
CA ALA A 166 -3.25 -3.76 -1.71
C ALA A 166 -3.76 -5.21 -1.64
N VAL A 167 -3.42 -5.92 -0.56
CA VAL A 167 -3.73 -7.34 -0.37
C VAL A 167 -4.68 -7.61 0.82
N LEU A 168 -5.23 -6.54 1.41
CA LEU A 168 -6.16 -6.63 2.54
C LEU A 168 -7.62 -6.67 2.08
N THR A 169 -8.45 -7.37 2.83
CA THR A 169 -9.90 -7.26 2.71
C THR A 169 -10.38 -5.86 3.11
N HIS A 170 -11.62 -5.51 2.78
CA HIS A 170 -12.19 -4.21 3.13
C HIS A 170 -12.18 -3.95 4.65
N ASP A 171 -12.55 -4.95 5.45
CA ASP A 171 -12.59 -4.84 6.92
C ASP A 171 -11.18 -4.71 7.52
N GLU A 172 -10.20 -5.45 6.99
CA GLU A 172 -8.79 -5.34 7.40
C GLU A 172 -8.22 -3.96 7.04
N ALA A 173 -8.54 -3.42 5.87
CA ALA A 173 -8.14 -2.10 5.45
C ALA A 173 -8.74 -1.02 6.38
N ALA A 174 -10.03 -1.12 6.70
CA ALA A 174 -10.68 -0.20 7.63
C ALA A 174 -10.04 -0.26 9.04
N ALA A 175 -9.73 -1.46 9.54
CA ALA A 175 -9.04 -1.65 10.82
C ALA A 175 -7.63 -1.05 10.80
N LEU A 176 -6.89 -1.23 9.71
CA LEU A 176 -5.58 -0.62 9.52
C LEU A 176 -5.66 0.91 9.56
N TYR A 177 -6.56 1.53 8.79
CA TYR A 177 -6.72 2.99 8.78
C TYR A 177 -7.13 3.55 10.13
N LYS A 178 -8.00 2.85 10.87
CA LYS A 178 -8.33 3.22 12.27
C LYS A 178 -7.09 3.25 13.14
N THR A 179 -6.20 2.29 12.99
CA THR A 179 -4.92 2.22 13.71
C THR A 179 -4.00 3.37 13.29
N LEU A 180 -3.87 3.64 11.99
CA LEU A 180 -3.04 4.74 11.47
C LEU A 180 -3.52 6.10 11.97
N ARG A 181 -4.84 6.32 12.02
CA ARG A 181 -5.42 7.53 12.61
C ARG A 181 -5.14 7.67 14.11
N LYS A 182 -5.18 6.56 14.86
CA LYS A 182 -4.79 6.56 16.28
C LYS A 182 -3.32 6.95 16.46
N LEU A 183 -2.42 6.43 15.61
CA LEU A 183 -1.01 6.79 15.61
C LEU A 183 -0.78 8.26 15.27
N ALA A 184 -1.51 8.79 14.29
CA ALA A 184 -1.47 10.21 13.94
C ALA A 184 -1.97 11.08 15.11
N ALA A 185 -3.12 10.76 15.71
CA ALA A 185 -3.65 11.45 16.88
C ALA A 185 -2.68 11.45 18.06
N GLY A 186 -1.82 10.43 18.17
CA GLY A 186 -0.71 10.37 19.12
C GLY A 186 0.51 11.24 18.75
N GLY A 187 0.39 12.12 17.75
CA GLY A 187 1.43 13.08 17.34
C GLY A 187 2.40 12.58 16.30
N ARG A 188 2.21 11.38 15.72
CA ARG A 188 3.03 10.90 14.59
C ARG A 188 2.56 11.49 13.28
N ALA A 189 3.47 11.62 12.32
CA ALA A 189 3.13 11.90 10.94
C ALA A 189 2.95 10.54 10.20
N VAL A 190 1.82 10.36 9.55
CA VAL A 190 1.52 9.12 8.80
C VAL A 190 1.37 9.47 7.33
N VAL A 191 2.12 8.80 6.46
CA VAL A 191 2.04 8.95 5.00
C VAL A 191 1.58 7.64 4.40
N VAL A 192 0.53 7.67 3.59
CA VAL A 192 0.01 6.50 2.90
C VAL A 192 0.06 6.74 1.39
N VAL A 193 0.75 5.86 0.68
CA VAL A 193 0.65 5.81 -0.79
C VAL A 193 -0.48 4.86 -1.16
N THR A 194 -1.38 5.31 -1.99
CA THR A 194 -2.46 4.47 -2.51
C THR A 194 -2.98 5.01 -3.84
N HIS A 195 -3.59 4.14 -4.61
CA HIS A 195 -4.39 4.50 -5.78
C HIS A 195 -5.90 4.36 -5.52
N LYS A 196 -6.29 3.91 -4.32
CA LYS A 196 -7.68 3.70 -3.91
C LYS A 196 -8.29 5.00 -3.35
N LEU A 197 -8.83 5.83 -4.22
CA LEU A 197 -9.32 7.17 -3.86
C LEU A 197 -10.44 7.16 -2.81
N GLY A 198 -11.29 6.12 -2.79
CA GLY A 198 -12.30 5.97 -1.75
C GLY A 198 -11.71 5.92 -0.34
N GLU A 199 -10.60 5.18 -0.17
CA GLU A 199 -9.89 5.10 1.12
C GLU A 199 -9.29 6.47 1.51
N VAL A 200 -8.77 7.23 0.53
CA VAL A 200 -8.19 8.56 0.78
C VAL A 200 -9.21 9.51 1.37
N VAL A 201 -10.37 9.62 0.73
CA VAL A 201 -11.44 10.53 1.17
C VAL A 201 -12.02 10.11 2.53
N ASP A 202 -12.03 8.80 2.83
CA ASP A 202 -12.54 8.29 4.11
C ASP A 202 -11.58 8.51 5.27
N PHE A 203 -10.27 8.36 5.03
CA PHE A 203 -9.32 8.20 6.13
C PHE A 203 -8.20 9.23 6.19
N ALA A 204 -7.85 9.89 5.09
CA ALA A 204 -6.79 10.89 5.09
C ALA A 204 -7.29 12.26 5.60
N ASP A 205 -6.35 13.04 6.13
CA ASP A 205 -6.57 14.43 6.50
C ASP A 205 -6.09 15.38 5.40
N GLU A 206 -5.05 14.95 4.66
CA GLU A 206 -4.45 15.70 3.55
C GLU A 206 -4.16 14.78 2.37
N VAL A 207 -4.16 15.35 1.17
CA VAL A 207 -3.82 14.64 -0.06
C VAL A 207 -2.80 15.41 -0.89
N THR A 208 -1.85 14.68 -1.46
CA THR A 208 -0.94 15.15 -2.51
C THR A 208 -1.10 14.28 -3.74
N VAL A 209 -1.31 14.91 -4.89
CA VAL A 209 -1.47 14.22 -6.17
C VAL A 209 -0.18 14.31 -6.97
N LEU A 210 0.37 13.14 -7.32
CA LEU A 210 1.48 13.02 -8.26
C LEU A 210 0.99 12.56 -9.63
N ARG A 211 1.53 13.18 -10.68
CA ARG A 211 1.31 12.77 -12.06
C ARG A 211 2.57 12.99 -12.88
N ARG A 212 3.04 11.93 -13.56
CA ARG A 212 4.23 11.97 -14.42
C ARG A 212 5.44 12.64 -13.76
N GLY A 213 5.70 12.30 -12.51
CA GLY A 213 6.82 12.84 -11.72
C GLY A 213 6.61 14.24 -11.14
N LYS A 214 5.47 14.90 -11.38
CA LYS A 214 5.16 16.23 -10.87
C LYS A 214 4.07 16.18 -9.80
N ILE A 215 4.18 17.07 -8.83
CA ILE A 215 3.09 17.33 -7.88
C ILE A 215 2.09 18.25 -8.57
N MET A 216 0.88 17.75 -8.75
CA MET A 216 -0.23 18.49 -9.36
C MET A 216 -1.08 19.18 -8.30
N MET A 217 -1.17 18.59 -7.11
CA MET A 217 -1.86 19.12 -5.94
C MET A 217 -1.01 18.81 -4.71
N ALA A 218 -0.62 19.81 -3.93
CA ALA A 218 0.25 19.65 -2.77
C ALA A 218 -0.52 19.85 -1.47
N SER A 219 -0.40 18.90 -0.55
CA SER A 219 -0.85 18.99 0.87
C SER A 219 -2.23 19.64 1.05
N ARG A 220 -3.20 19.26 0.18
CA ARG A 220 -4.55 19.77 0.28
C ARG A 220 -5.28 19.12 1.44
N GLU A 221 -5.84 19.91 2.35
CA GLU A 221 -6.74 19.41 3.40
C GLU A 221 -8.02 18.85 2.80
N LEU A 222 -8.43 17.67 3.28
CA LEU A 222 -9.66 17.01 2.88
C LEU A 222 -10.81 17.41 3.82
N ARG A 223 -11.94 17.79 3.23
CA ARG A 223 -13.15 18.13 3.97
C ARG A 223 -13.78 16.86 4.54
N LYS A 224 -14.22 16.93 5.78
CA LYS A 224 -14.97 15.85 6.42
C LYS A 224 -16.46 16.21 6.35
N GLY A 225 -17.26 15.44 5.61
CA GLY A 225 -18.70 15.66 5.52
C GLY A 225 -19.25 15.89 4.11
N PRO A 226 -20.30 16.72 3.96
CA PRO A 226 -20.90 17.00 2.66
C PRO A 226 -19.89 17.59 1.67
N GLY A 227 -19.91 17.15 0.41
CA GLY A 227 -18.94 17.58 -0.63
C GLY A 227 -17.84 16.56 -0.93
N ARG A 228 -17.93 15.36 -0.36
CA ARG A 228 -17.00 14.25 -0.62
C ARG A 228 -16.86 13.91 -2.10
N ASP A 229 -17.98 13.88 -2.82
CA ASP A 229 -17.98 13.53 -4.24
C ASP A 229 -17.30 14.62 -5.09
N ASP A 230 -17.41 15.88 -4.70
CA ASP A 230 -16.70 16.98 -5.37
C ASP A 230 -15.19 16.87 -5.14
N GLU A 231 -14.76 16.56 -3.91
CA GLU A 231 -13.34 16.33 -3.62
C GLU A 231 -12.78 15.13 -4.38
N LEU A 232 -13.53 14.04 -4.44
CA LEU A 232 -13.17 12.86 -5.21
C LEU A 232 -13.00 13.20 -6.69
N ARG A 233 -13.93 14.02 -7.25
CA ARG A 233 -13.85 14.50 -8.64
C ARG A 233 -12.60 15.35 -8.87
N GLU A 234 -12.33 16.33 -8.01
CA GLU A 234 -11.16 17.21 -8.13
C GLU A 234 -9.84 16.44 -8.03
N ILE A 235 -9.72 15.47 -7.11
CA ILE A 235 -8.54 14.60 -7.00
C ILE A 235 -8.40 13.75 -8.26
N THR A 236 -9.51 13.19 -8.76
CA THR A 236 -9.51 12.38 -9.99
C THR A 236 -9.09 13.20 -11.20
N GLU A 237 -9.60 14.42 -11.36
CA GLU A 237 -9.19 15.35 -12.42
C GLU A 237 -7.69 15.70 -12.34
N ALA A 238 -7.17 15.93 -11.15
CA ALA A 238 -5.75 16.19 -10.96
C ALA A 238 -4.87 14.98 -11.33
N ILE A 239 -5.34 13.76 -11.07
CA ILE A 239 -4.66 12.51 -11.47
C ILE A 239 -4.71 12.34 -12.99
N MET A 240 -5.87 12.47 -13.60
CA MET A 240 -6.12 12.25 -15.03
C MET A 240 -5.56 13.39 -15.90
N GLY A 241 -5.57 14.62 -15.37
CA GLY A 241 -5.08 15.84 -16.04
C GLY A 241 -5.97 16.40 -17.12
N GLY A 242 -7.24 16.19 -17.02
CA GLY A 242 -8.30 16.71 -17.85
C GLY A 242 -9.64 16.33 -17.24
N GLY A 243 -10.70 17.02 -17.59
CA GLY A 243 -12.05 16.71 -17.09
C GLY A 243 -12.35 15.22 -17.26
N VAL A 244 -12.90 14.61 -16.24
CA VAL A 244 -13.46 13.26 -16.34
C VAL A 244 -14.57 13.35 -17.38
N GLN A 245 -14.29 12.87 -18.59
CA GLN A 245 -15.36 12.66 -19.55
C GLN A 245 -16.30 11.65 -18.91
N ASP A 246 -17.53 12.06 -18.66
CA ASP A 246 -18.58 11.11 -18.28
C ASP A 246 -18.47 9.93 -19.26
N LEU A 247 -18.26 8.75 -18.69
CA LEU A 247 -18.26 7.53 -19.51
C LEU A 247 -19.60 7.53 -20.26
N VAL A 248 -19.54 7.93 -21.52
CA VAL A 248 -20.71 7.87 -22.39
C VAL A 248 -21.17 6.43 -22.30
N ARG A 249 -22.33 6.20 -21.68
CA ARG A 249 -23.01 4.90 -21.76
C ARG A 249 -23.13 4.60 -23.23
N ARG A 250 -22.26 3.72 -23.72
CA ARG A 250 -22.43 3.22 -25.07
C ARG A 250 -23.74 2.48 -25.09
N ASP A 251 -24.57 2.82 -26.05
CA ASP A 251 -25.84 2.13 -26.30
C ASP A 251 -25.61 0.63 -26.27
N ALA A 252 -26.59 -0.12 -25.74
CA ALA A 252 -26.52 -1.56 -25.59
C ALA A 252 -26.09 -2.19 -26.93
N ARG A 253 -24.87 -2.71 -27.00
CA ARG A 253 -24.38 -3.42 -28.17
C ARG A 253 -25.26 -4.65 -28.37
N GLN A 254 -25.66 -4.91 -29.59
CA GLN A 254 -26.22 -6.22 -29.95
C GLN A 254 -25.14 -7.26 -29.69
N LEU A 255 -25.38 -8.15 -28.74
CA LEU A 255 -24.49 -9.27 -28.45
C LEU A 255 -24.62 -10.30 -29.56
N GLY A 256 -23.49 -10.85 -29.96
CA GLY A 256 -23.43 -11.96 -30.95
C GLY A 256 -23.74 -13.32 -30.31
N GLY A 257 -23.40 -14.39 -31.02
CA GLY A 257 -23.49 -15.76 -30.52
C GLY A 257 -22.56 -16.03 -29.35
N THR A 258 -22.79 -17.12 -28.61
CA THR A 258 -21.93 -17.58 -27.53
C THR A 258 -20.54 -17.94 -28.08
N THR A 259 -19.48 -17.43 -27.48
CA THR A 259 -18.09 -17.67 -27.89
C THR A 259 -17.31 -18.53 -26.90
N ILE A 260 -17.65 -18.47 -25.60
CA ILE A 260 -17.03 -19.29 -24.58
C ILE A 260 -18.16 -19.93 -23.77
N VAL A 261 -18.05 -21.22 -23.52
CA VAL A 261 -18.95 -21.97 -22.64
C VAL A 261 -18.12 -22.72 -21.62
N MET A 262 -18.40 -22.51 -20.36
CA MET A 262 -17.93 -23.33 -19.27
C MET A 262 -19.13 -24.09 -18.69
N SER A 263 -18.99 -25.39 -18.53
CA SER A 263 -20.05 -26.25 -17.98
C SER A 263 -19.49 -27.15 -16.90
N ASP A 264 -19.98 -26.98 -15.67
CA ASP A 264 -19.67 -27.80 -14.50
C ASP A 264 -18.16 -28.00 -14.28
N VAL A 265 -17.37 -26.93 -14.42
CA VAL A 265 -15.91 -27.00 -14.36
C VAL A 265 -15.43 -27.10 -12.91
N HIS A 266 -14.63 -28.14 -12.66
CA HIS A 266 -13.92 -28.37 -11.40
C HIS A 266 -12.41 -28.36 -11.64
N TYR A 267 -11.66 -27.67 -10.77
CA TYR A 267 -10.21 -27.68 -10.80
C TYR A 267 -9.63 -27.39 -9.39
N GLY A 268 -8.90 -28.36 -8.87
CA GLY A 268 -8.34 -28.31 -7.52
C GLY A 268 -9.43 -28.13 -6.47
N ARG A 269 -9.12 -27.31 -5.45
CA ARG A 269 -10.09 -26.95 -4.40
C ARG A 269 -10.86 -25.65 -4.68
N ALA A 270 -10.46 -24.91 -5.72
CA ALA A 270 -10.91 -23.55 -5.98
C ALA A 270 -12.10 -23.49 -6.92
N LEU A 271 -12.12 -24.25 -8.01
CA LEU A 271 -13.26 -24.29 -8.93
C LEU A 271 -14.14 -25.51 -8.62
N ARG A 272 -15.40 -25.24 -8.27
CA ARG A 272 -16.34 -26.27 -7.83
C ARG A 272 -17.66 -26.14 -8.59
N GLY A 273 -17.75 -26.76 -9.77
CA GLY A 273 -18.95 -26.74 -10.59
C GLY A 273 -19.23 -25.39 -11.24
N LEU A 274 -18.18 -24.67 -11.67
CA LEU A 274 -18.32 -23.36 -12.28
C LEU A 274 -18.90 -23.46 -13.67
N SER A 275 -20.02 -22.75 -13.92
CA SER A 275 -20.69 -22.69 -15.21
C SER A 275 -21.03 -21.25 -15.57
N PHE A 276 -20.67 -20.82 -16.78
CA PHE A 276 -21.07 -19.54 -17.36
C PHE A 276 -20.80 -19.53 -18.87
N GLU A 277 -21.40 -18.55 -19.53
CA GLU A 277 -21.21 -18.31 -20.96
C GLU A 277 -20.74 -16.87 -21.21
N VAL A 278 -19.99 -16.67 -22.28
CA VAL A 278 -19.59 -15.33 -22.77
C VAL A 278 -19.99 -15.22 -24.23
N LYS A 279 -20.68 -14.13 -24.59
CA LYS A 279 -21.13 -13.86 -25.96
C LYS A 279 -20.15 -12.95 -26.70
N ALA A 280 -20.17 -13.02 -28.04
CA ALA A 280 -19.39 -12.10 -28.86
C ALA A 280 -19.79 -10.62 -28.57
N GLY A 281 -18.80 -9.78 -28.33
CA GLY A 281 -19.00 -8.38 -27.96
C GLY A 281 -19.39 -8.12 -26.51
N GLU A 282 -19.50 -9.17 -25.68
CA GLU A 282 -19.75 -9.07 -24.24
C GLU A 282 -18.44 -8.91 -23.46
N ILE A 283 -18.50 -8.14 -22.37
CA ILE A 283 -17.43 -8.07 -21.36
C ILE A 283 -17.99 -8.64 -20.07
N VAL A 284 -17.49 -9.79 -19.66
CA VAL A 284 -17.85 -10.44 -18.39
C VAL A 284 -16.79 -10.11 -17.36
N GLY A 285 -17.19 -9.46 -16.25
CA GLY A 285 -16.31 -9.18 -15.12
C GLY A 285 -16.34 -10.32 -14.11
N VAL A 286 -15.18 -10.84 -13.73
CA VAL A 286 -15.03 -11.81 -12.64
C VAL A 286 -14.44 -11.11 -11.43
N ALA A 287 -15.19 -11.02 -10.35
CA ALA A 287 -14.76 -10.38 -9.10
C ALA A 287 -14.64 -11.40 -7.97
N GLY A 288 -13.74 -11.13 -7.04
CA GLY A 288 -13.55 -11.96 -5.85
C GLY A 288 -12.30 -11.51 -5.08
N VAL A 289 -12.17 -11.95 -3.82
CA VAL A 289 -10.95 -11.74 -3.04
C VAL A 289 -9.88 -12.77 -3.45
N GLU A 290 -8.63 -12.45 -3.18
CA GLU A 290 -7.50 -13.33 -3.50
C GLU A 290 -7.70 -14.73 -2.86
N GLY A 291 -7.41 -15.80 -3.64
CA GLY A 291 -7.61 -17.18 -3.20
C GLY A 291 -8.98 -17.79 -3.54
N ASN A 292 -9.92 -17.04 -4.12
CA ASN A 292 -11.26 -17.54 -4.48
C ASN A 292 -11.32 -18.23 -5.86
N GLY A 293 -10.18 -18.51 -6.49
CA GLY A 293 -10.14 -19.31 -7.72
C GLY A 293 -10.01 -18.52 -9.00
N GLN A 294 -9.83 -17.21 -8.97
CA GLN A 294 -9.64 -16.38 -10.17
C GLN A 294 -8.41 -16.81 -10.99
N ARG A 295 -7.31 -17.17 -10.30
CA ARG A 295 -6.09 -17.68 -10.92
C ARG A 295 -6.35 -19.00 -11.62
N GLU A 296 -7.01 -19.93 -10.95
CA GLU A 296 -7.37 -21.24 -11.46
C GLU A 296 -8.31 -21.11 -12.67
N LEU A 297 -9.27 -20.18 -12.62
CA LEU A 297 -10.15 -19.86 -13.72
C LEU A 297 -9.36 -19.41 -14.96
N VAL A 298 -8.40 -18.48 -14.77
CA VAL A 298 -7.54 -18.01 -15.89
C VAL A 298 -6.72 -19.15 -16.47
N LEU A 299 -6.14 -20.02 -15.63
CA LEU A 299 -5.35 -21.17 -16.11
C LEU A 299 -6.19 -22.14 -16.94
N VAL A 300 -7.43 -22.41 -16.53
CA VAL A 300 -8.34 -23.30 -17.25
C VAL A 300 -8.85 -22.64 -18.53
N LEU A 301 -9.25 -21.38 -18.52
CA LEU A 301 -9.70 -20.64 -19.71
C LEU A 301 -8.61 -20.48 -20.77
N SER A 302 -7.36 -20.26 -20.34
CA SER A 302 -6.22 -20.13 -21.24
C SER A 302 -5.68 -21.47 -21.77
N GLY A 303 -6.22 -22.60 -21.30
CA GLY A 303 -5.75 -23.94 -21.68
C GLY A 303 -4.44 -24.36 -21.03
N LEU A 304 -3.91 -23.56 -20.08
CA LEU A 304 -2.69 -23.89 -19.33
C LEU A 304 -2.93 -24.99 -18.27
N ALA A 305 -4.18 -25.19 -17.88
CA ALA A 305 -4.62 -26.26 -17.00
C ALA A 305 -5.84 -26.97 -17.60
N LYS A 306 -5.91 -28.29 -17.44
CA LYS A 306 -7.10 -29.07 -17.82
C LYS A 306 -8.04 -29.16 -16.63
N PRO A 307 -9.35 -28.94 -16.80
CA PRO A 307 -10.32 -29.19 -15.72
C PRO A 307 -10.35 -30.68 -15.33
N GLU A 308 -10.55 -30.95 -14.06
CA GLU A 308 -10.70 -32.31 -13.52
C GLU A 308 -12.07 -32.89 -13.89
N HIS A 309 -13.10 -32.04 -13.91
CA HIS A 309 -14.45 -32.31 -14.39
C HIS A 309 -14.99 -31.12 -15.16
N GLY A 310 -16.03 -31.39 -15.96
CA GLY A 310 -16.69 -30.38 -16.75
C GLY A 310 -16.02 -30.13 -18.10
N ARG A 311 -16.45 -29.08 -18.77
CA ARG A 311 -16.02 -28.75 -20.14
C ARG A 311 -15.85 -27.26 -20.33
N VAL A 312 -14.79 -26.88 -21.03
CA VAL A 312 -14.60 -25.53 -21.58
C VAL A 312 -14.61 -25.68 -23.12
N ALA A 313 -15.44 -24.89 -23.75
CA ALA A 313 -15.50 -24.81 -25.20
C ALA A 313 -15.36 -23.36 -25.66
N VAL A 314 -14.55 -23.15 -26.71
CA VAL A 314 -14.50 -21.93 -27.50
C VAL A 314 -15.19 -22.24 -28.80
N VAL A 315 -16.22 -21.46 -29.16
CA VAL A 315 -17.10 -21.71 -30.31
C VAL A 315 -16.77 -20.74 -31.44
#